data_95ba65ad73a5a83dc62a28ab347ffefe
#
_entry.id   95ba65ad73a5a83dc62a28ab347ffefe
#
_cell.length_a   1.000
_cell.length_b   1.000
_cell.length_c   1.000
_cell.angle_alpha   90.00
_cell.angle_beta   90.00
_cell.angle_gamma   90.00
#
_symmetry.space_group_name_H-M   'P 1'
#
loop_
_entity.id
_entity.type
_entity.pdbx_description
1 polymer ?
#
loop_
_entity_poly.entity_id
_entity_poly.type
_entity_poly.pdbx_seq_one_letter_code
_entity_poly.pdbx_strand_id
1 'polypeptide(L)'
;EIAIDRVERLVVYTLIGENLPEKLPHDIEMMLYDRMTQSLFYDLAKAQHLFDDHEPAPLNHVDVMGKGREALESANREFGFALSSQDIDYLMDAYVHVLKRNPTDVELMMFAQANSEHCRHKIFNAQWTIDGEVQPKSLFGMIKNTFEQNPNDILSAYKDNAAVVKGHDGQRFYPLLNSDNNHLAYDFHQEPIDILMKVETHNHPTAIAPYAGAATGSGGEIRDEGATGRGGKPKAGLAGFHVSHLQLPDMPEKWEHSGKVSTADYGKPARMASALEIMTQAPLGSAAFSNEFGRPNLVGYFRSFQLDTSKDQDGSQMRGYHKPIMIAGGYGNIKRNLVEKNPIQQGDLLIVLGGPAMQIGLGGGAASSVDSGELDEGLDFASVQRDNAEMERRCQEVIDRCWAMAGNQPDEDNNPIVSIHDVGAGGLSNAMPELVNDHELGAVLNLR
;
A
#
# COMPACT_ATOMS: atom_id res chain seq x y z
N GLU A 1 -5.36 36.85 21.09
CA GLU A 1 -5.07 35.72 20.18
C GLU A 1 -6.34 34.88 20.07
N ILE A 2 -6.77 34.58 18.85
CA ILE A 2 -7.88 33.66 18.59
C ILE A 2 -7.24 32.29 18.39
N ALA A 3 -7.55 31.32 19.26
CA ALA A 3 -7.15 29.96 19.02
C ALA A 3 -8.04 29.40 17.88
N ILE A 4 -7.44 28.81 16.88
CA ILE A 4 -8.11 28.11 15.79
C ILE A 4 -7.72 26.65 15.90
N ASP A 5 -8.69 25.80 16.20
CA ASP A 5 -8.45 24.38 16.38
C ASP A 5 -8.51 23.62 15.06
N ARG A 6 -9.40 24.07 14.14
CA ARG A 6 -9.62 23.39 12.86
C ARG A 6 -10.10 24.35 11.78
N VAL A 7 -9.64 24.13 10.54
CA VAL A 7 -10.06 24.86 9.34
C VAL A 7 -10.42 23.86 8.25
N GLU A 8 -11.59 24.01 7.65
CA GLU A 8 -12.05 23.18 6.55
C GLU A 8 -12.17 23.98 5.25
N ARG A 9 -11.90 23.33 4.13
CA ARG A 9 -12.02 23.89 2.79
C ARG A 9 -13.32 23.41 2.14
N LEU A 10 -14.10 24.33 1.61
CA LEU A 10 -15.32 24.04 0.85
C LEU A 10 -15.15 24.44 -0.62
N VAL A 11 -15.75 23.67 -1.50
CA VAL A 11 -15.95 24.03 -2.92
C VAL A 11 -17.46 24.15 -3.12
N VAL A 12 -17.93 25.29 -3.58
CA VAL A 12 -19.36 25.54 -3.85
C VAL A 12 -19.61 25.45 -5.34
N TYR A 13 -20.44 24.48 -5.74
CA TYR A 13 -20.89 24.34 -7.11
C TYR A 13 -22.27 25.01 -7.27
N THR A 14 -22.40 25.91 -8.23
CA THR A 14 -23.68 26.54 -8.58
C THR A 14 -24.15 25.99 -9.91
N LEU A 15 -25.25 25.27 -9.89
CA LEU A 15 -25.88 24.72 -11.10
C LEU A 15 -26.99 25.65 -11.57
N ILE A 16 -26.99 25.97 -12.85
CA ILE A 16 -27.98 26.84 -13.49
C ILE A 16 -28.60 26.06 -14.65
N GLY A 17 -29.92 25.91 -14.62
CA GLY A 17 -30.64 25.20 -15.69
C GLY A 17 -32.16 25.23 -15.47
N GLU A 18 -32.88 24.78 -16.49
CA GLU A 18 -34.33 24.61 -16.41
C GLU A 18 -34.67 23.24 -15.83
N ASN A 19 -35.57 23.15 -14.87
CA ASN A 19 -36.03 21.90 -14.23
C ASN A 19 -34.91 21.08 -13.56
N LEU A 20 -34.01 21.74 -12.88
CA LEU A 20 -32.97 21.04 -12.08
C LEU A 20 -33.65 20.21 -10.99
N PRO A 21 -33.23 18.97 -10.78
CA PRO A 21 -33.73 18.14 -9.68
C PRO A 21 -33.27 18.70 -8.33
N GLU A 22 -34.03 18.48 -7.29
CA GLU A 22 -33.69 18.88 -5.92
C GLU A 22 -32.41 18.20 -5.41
N LYS A 23 -32.16 16.96 -5.88
CA LYS A 23 -30.91 16.24 -5.70
C LYS A 23 -30.40 15.82 -7.06
N LEU A 24 -29.08 15.86 -7.23
CA LEU A 24 -28.42 15.39 -8.43
C LEU A 24 -28.56 13.86 -8.58
N PRO A 25 -28.60 13.33 -9.82
CA PRO A 25 -28.37 11.91 -10.06
C PRO A 25 -27.06 11.46 -9.43
N HIS A 26 -27.04 10.23 -8.91
CA HIS A 26 -25.91 9.67 -8.18
C HIS A 26 -24.60 9.69 -8.98
N ASP A 27 -24.65 9.39 -10.25
CA ASP A 27 -23.51 9.44 -11.17
C ASP A 27 -22.89 10.84 -11.28
N ILE A 28 -23.72 11.90 -11.26
CA ILE A 28 -23.25 13.29 -11.26
C ILE A 28 -22.68 13.67 -9.88
N GLU A 29 -23.34 13.27 -8.79
CA GLU A 29 -22.79 13.49 -7.44
C GLU A 29 -21.38 12.92 -7.30
N MET A 30 -21.17 11.69 -7.77
CA MET A 30 -19.89 10.99 -7.69
C MET A 30 -18.76 11.66 -8.49
N MET A 31 -19.09 12.52 -9.45
CA MET A 31 -18.11 13.31 -10.20
C MET A 31 -17.67 14.58 -9.47
N LEU A 32 -18.41 15.03 -8.46
CA LEU A 32 -18.18 16.30 -7.78
C LEU A 32 -17.32 16.20 -6.54
N TYR A 33 -17.22 15.01 -5.94
CA TYR A 33 -16.45 14.82 -4.70
C TYR A 33 -15.89 13.39 -4.58
N ASP A 34 -14.81 13.25 -3.84
CA ASP A 34 -14.31 11.94 -3.41
C ASP A 34 -15.06 11.50 -2.15
N ARG A 35 -15.91 10.49 -2.25
CA ARG A 35 -16.74 9.97 -1.16
C ARG A 35 -15.95 9.47 0.07
N MET A 36 -14.63 9.22 -0.06
CA MET A 36 -13.80 8.74 1.03
C MET A 36 -13.17 9.86 1.86
N THR A 37 -12.95 11.02 1.23
CA THR A 37 -12.23 12.15 1.87
C THR A 37 -13.07 13.42 1.96
N GLN A 38 -14.21 13.46 1.28
CA GLN A 38 -15.03 14.65 1.18
C GLN A 38 -16.50 14.32 1.49
N SER A 39 -17.25 15.32 1.90
CA SER A 39 -18.70 15.24 2.12
C SER A 39 -19.44 16.19 1.20
N LEU A 40 -20.56 15.73 0.63
CA LEU A 40 -21.45 16.54 -0.19
C LEU A 40 -22.60 17.09 0.63
N PHE A 41 -22.77 18.39 0.65
CA PHE A 41 -23.87 19.07 1.31
C PHE A 41 -24.70 19.87 0.29
N TYR A 42 -26.02 19.67 0.28
CA TYR A 42 -26.97 20.46 -0.50
C TYR A 42 -27.37 21.76 0.18
N ASP A 43 -27.01 21.91 1.44
CA ASP A 43 -27.27 23.10 2.25
C ASP A 43 -25.98 23.48 2.98
N LEU A 44 -25.51 24.71 2.74
CA LEU A 44 -24.30 25.21 3.35
C LEU A 44 -24.40 25.26 4.89
N ALA A 45 -25.58 25.44 5.45
CA ALA A 45 -25.76 25.41 6.91
C ALA A 45 -25.42 24.05 7.53
N LYS A 46 -25.52 22.97 6.77
CA LYS A 46 -25.16 21.63 7.23
C LYS A 46 -23.63 21.41 7.23
N ALA A 47 -22.85 22.23 6.56
CA ALA A 47 -21.40 22.11 6.56
C ALA A 47 -20.77 22.29 7.96
N GLN A 48 -21.52 22.88 8.92
CA GLN A 48 -21.10 22.91 10.33
C GLN A 48 -20.84 21.52 10.91
N HIS A 49 -21.51 20.46 10.41
CA HIS A 49 -21.30 19.08 10.86
C HIS A 49 -19.90 18.54 10.56
N LEU A 50 -19.12 19.21 9.72
CA LEU A 50 -17.69 18.89 9.54
C LEU A 50 -16.86 19.10 10.81
N PHE A 51 -17.39 19.88 11.75
CA PHE A 51 -16.73 20.22 13.01
C PHE A 51 -17.30 19.46 14.21
N ASP A 52 -18.24 18.55 13.96
CA ASP A 52 -18.81 17.71 15.03
C ASP A 52 -17.75 16.69 15.50
N ASP A 53 -17.63 16.54 16.81
CA ASP A 53 -16.84 15.46 17.40
C ASP A 53 -17.67 14.17 17.39
N HIS A 54 -17.05 13.08 17.00
CA HIS A 54 -17.66 11.76 16.99
C HIS A 54 -17.00 10.86 18.03
N GLU A 55 -17.81 10.26 18.88
CA GLU A 55 -17.34 9.22 19.79
C GLU A 55 -16.89 7.99 19.00
N PRO A 56 -15.79 7.35 19.41
CA PRO A 56 -15.35 6.10 18.80
C PRO A 56 -16.46 5.04 18.85
N ALA A 57 -16.58 4.23 17.80
CA ALA A 57 -17.48 3.09 17.82
C ALA A 57 -17.12 2.14 18.97
N PRO A 58 -18.10 1.50 19.62
CA PRO A 58 -17.84 0.55 20.68
C PRO A 58 -17.08 -0.66 20.13
N LEU A 59 -16.19 -1.22 20.96
CA LEU A 59 -15.53 -2.47 20.66
C LEU A 59 -16.55 -3.61 20.59
N ASN A 60 -16.61 -4.32 19.46
CA ASN A 60 -17.51 -5.43 19.26
C ASN A 60 -16.82 -6.77 19.48
N HIS A 61 -17.60 -7.78 19.87
CA HIS A 61 -17.14 -9.15 20.02
C HIS A 61 -17.91 -10.07 19.08
N VAL A 62 -17.20 -10.92 18.35
CA VAL A 62 -17.79 -11.92 17.48
C VAL A 62 -18.03 -13.19 18.30
N ASP A 63 -19.30 -13.59 18.46
CA ASP A 63 -19.71 -14.66 19.39
C ASP A 63 -19.38 -16.07 18.86
N VAL A 64 -18.09 -16.41 18.81
CA VAL A 64 -17.62 -17.74 18.40
C VAL A 64 -17.88 -18.81 19.46
N MET A 65 -17.97 -18.42 20.74
CA MET A 65 -18.25 -19.37 21.83
C MET A 65 -19.70 -19.85 21.82
N GLY A 66 -20.65 -19.00 21.42
CA GLY A 66 -22.09 -19.33 21.38
C GLY A 66 -22.56 -19.83 20.00
N LYS A 67 -22.13 -19.18 18.93
CA LYS A 67 -22.60 -19.44 17.55
C LYS A 67 -21.61 -20.22 16.69
N GLY A 68 -20.41 -20.45 17.20
CA GLY A 68 -19.39 -21.23 16.50
C GLY A 68 -18.93 -20.59 15.19
N ARG A 69 -18.62 -21.42 14.22
CA ARG A 69 -18.09 -21.07 12.90
C ARG A 69 -18.95 -20.03 12.15
N GLU A 70 -20.27 -20.15 12.26
CA GLU A 70 -21.20 -19.25 11.56
C GLU A 70 -21.00 -17.78 11.92
N ALA A 71 -20.63 -17.49 13.19
CA ALA A 71 -20.31 -16.13 13.63
C ALA A 71 -19.09 -15.57 12.89
N LEU A 72 -18.02 -16.37 12.71
CA LEU A 72 -16.84 -15.93 11.95
C LEU A 72 -17.12 -15.76 10.45
N GLU A 73 -17.89 -16.68 9.86
CA GLU A 73 -18.28 -16.58 8.45
C GLU A 73 -19.15 -15.35 8.18
N SER A 74 -20.04 -15.00 9.12
CA SER A 74 -20.83 -13.76 9.03
C SER A 74 -19.95 -12.52 9.15
N ALA A 75 -19.07 -12.47 10.14
CA ALA A 75 -18.13 -11.36 10.31
C ALA A 75 -17.16 -11.23 9.12
N ASN A 76 -16.71 -12.36 8.55
CA ASN A 76 -15.87 -12.38 7.35
C ASN A 76 -16.52 -11.66 6.17
N ARG A 77 -17.82 -11.90 5.95
CA ARG A 77 -18.59 -11.23 4.87
C ARG A 77 -18.88 -9.77 5.21
N GLU A 78 -19.28 -9.48 6.44
CA GLU A 78 -19.70 -8.15 6.88
C GLU A 78 -18.53 -7.14 6.87
N PHE A 79 -17.38 -7.57 7.37
CA PHE A 79 -16.19 -6.71 7.49
C PHE A 79 -15.17 -6.88 6.36
N GLY A 80 -15.38 -7.79 5.42
CA GLY A 80 -14.48 -8.01 4.30
C GLY A 80 -13.09 -8.51 4.69
N PHE A 81 -13.01 -9.44 5.64
CA PHE A 81 -11.72 -9.96 6.14
C PHE A 81 -10.96 -10.82 5.13
N ALA A 82 -11.63 -11.33 4.10
CA ALA A 82 -11.04 -12.24 3.10
C ALA A 82 -10.41 -13.52 3.69
N LEU A 83 -11.00 -14.06 4.76
CA LEU A 83 -10.55 -15.29 5.40
C LEU A 83 -10.93 -16.50 4.58
N SER A 84 -9.98 -17.40 4.34
CA SER A 84 -10.22 -18.71 3.76
C SER A 84 -10.89 -19.64 4.78
N SER A 85 -11.41 -20.79 4.31
CA SER A 85 -11.95 -21.81 5.20
C SER A 85 -10.92 -22.31 6.22
N GLN A 86 -9.66 -22.43 5.81
CA GLN A 86 -8.55 -22.83 6.69
C GLN A 86 -8.23 -21.77 7.75
N ASP A 87 -8.29 -20.50 7.38
CA ASP A 87 -8.10 -19.39 8.34
C ASP A 87 -9.22 -19.39 9.40
N ILE A 88 -10.47 -19.65 8.97
CA ILE A 88 -11.61 -19.76 9.89
C ILE A 88 -11.43 -20.96 10.83
N ASP A 89 -10.98 -22.12 10.32
CA ASP A 89 -10.70 -23.30 11.15
C ASP A 89 -9.61 -22.99 12.20
N TYR A 90 -8.54 -22.33 11.79
CA TYR A 90 -7.47 -21.89 12.67
C TYR A 90 -7.97 -20.95 13.78
N LEU A 91 -8.76 -19.93 13.42
CA LEU A 91 -9.33 -18.99 14.38
C LEU A 91 -10.31 -19.68 15.35
N MET A 92 -11.12 -20.63 14.86
CA MET A 92 -12.01 -21.45 15.71
C MET A 92 -11.19 -22.22 16.74
N ASP A 93 -10.13 -22.90 16.32
CA ASP A 93 -9.27 -23.64 17.25
C ASP A 93 -8.62 -22.69 18.27
N ALA A 94 -8.04 -21.58 17.80
CA ALA A 94 -7.38 -20.61 18.65
C ALA A 94 -8.33 -20.01 19.70
N TYR A 95 -9.49 -19.51 19.30
CA TYR A 95 -10.39 -18.80 20.23
C TYR A 95 -11.21 -19.75 21.12
N VAL A 96 -11.68 -20.88 20.58
CA VAL A 96 -12.53 -21.82 21.33
C VAL A 96 -11.71 -22.73 22.24
N HIS A 97 -10.60 -23.26 21.75
CA HIS A 97 -9.84 -24.30 22.48
C HIS A 97 -8.65 -23.74 23.28
N VAL A 98 -7.93 -22.74 22.72
CA VAL A 98 -6.73 -22.18 23.36
C VAL A 98 -7.08 -20.98 24.24
N LEU A 99 -7.65 -19.92 23.65
CA LEU A 99 -7.93 -18.64 24.34
C LEU A 99 -9.21 -18.68 25.16
N LYS A 100 -10.17 -19.52 24.82
CA LYS A 100 -11.45 -19.74 25.50
C LYS A 100 -12.25 -18.45 25.74
N ARG A 101 -12.30 -17.61 24.73
CA ARG A 101 -13.03 -16.35 24.71
C ARG A 101 -13.46 -15.98 23.29
N ASN A 102 -14.36 -15.03 23.19
CA ASN A 102 -14.73 -14.43 21.92
C ASN A 102 -13.62 -13.47 21.42
N PRO A 103 -13.32 -13.44 20.10
CA PRO A 103 -12.48 -12.39 19.52
C PRO A 103 -13.22 -11.06 19.45
N THR A 104 -12.44 -9.98 19.45
CA THR A 104 -12.94 -8.67 19.08
C THR A 104 -12.87 -8.47 17.56
N ASP A 105 -13.66 -7.53 17.05
CA ASP A 105 -13.60 -7.09 15.65
C ASP A 105 -12.19 -6.57 15.27
N VAL A 106 -11.54 -5.84 16.16
CA VAL A 106 -10.16 -5.35 15.99
C VAL A 106 -9.16 -6.50 15.86
N GLU A 107 -9.23 -7.51 16.74
CA GLU A 107 -8.34 -8.69 16.66
C GLU A 107 -8.52 -9.45 15.35
N LEU A 108 -9.76 -9.61 14.88
CA LEU A 108 -10.04 -10.26 13.60
C LEU A 108 -9.54 -9.43 12.41
N MET A 109 -9.69 -8.10 12.47
CA MET A 109 -9.15 -7.19 11.44
C MET A 109 -7.62 -7.28 11.40
N MET A 110 -6.94 -7.21 12.54
CA MET A 110 -5.48 -7.34 12.62
C MET A 110 -5.01 -8.68 12.06
N PHE A 111 -5.68 -9.79 12.44
CA PHE A 111 -5.37 -11.09 11.90
C PHE A 111 -5.55 -11.13 10.37
N ALA A 112 -6.67 -10.60 9.86
CA ALA A 112 -6.98 -10.59 8.44
C ALA A 112 -5.94 -9.83 7.62
N GLN A 113 -5.49 -8.67 8.11
CA GLN A 113 -4.44 -7.88 7.45
C GLN A 113 -3.09 -8.59 7.50
N ALA A 114 -2.62 -8.98 8.70
CA ALA A 114 -1.33 -9.64 8.88
C ALA A 114 -1.25 -11.02 8.19
N ASN A 115 -2.38 -11.73 8.05
CA ASN A 115 -2.45 -13.05 7.41
C ASN A 115 -2.83 -13.00 5.92
N SER A 116 -2.94 -11.81 5.34
CA SER A 116 -3.26 -11.63 3.93
C SER A 116 -2.16 -12.14 3.00
N GLU A 117 -2.48 -12.34 1.71
CA GLU A 117 -1.47 -12.64 0.69
C GLU A 117 -0.46 -11.50 0.56
N HIS A 118 -0.90 -10.25 0.78
CA HIS A 118 -0.06 -9.07 0.79
C HIS A 118 1.14 -9.20 1.74
N CYS A 119 0.90 -9.64 2.99
CA CYS A 119 1.96 -9.76 4.00
C CYS A 119 2.65 -11.13 3.99
N ARG A 120 1.88 -12.21 3.79
CA ARG A 120 2.39 -13.57 3.97
C ARG A 120 2.82 -14.29 2.72
N HIS A 121 2.44 -13.80 1.54
CA HIS A 121 2.73 -14.46 0.26
C HIS A 121 2.39 -15.97 0.28
N LYS A 122 1.20 -16.32 0.81
CA LYS A 122 0.80 -17.72 1.02
C LYS A 122 0.81 -18.53 -0.27
N ILE A 123 0.33 -17.94 -1.37
CA ILE A 123 0.32 -18.59 -2.70
C ILE A 123 1.75 -18.72 -3.22
N PHE A 124 2.59 -17.68 -3.12
CA PHE A 124 3.99 -17.73 -3.58
C PHE A 124 4.84 -18.70 -2.76
N ASN A 125 4.52 -18.90 -1.49
CA ASN A 125 5.22 -19.87 -0.62
C ASN A 125 4.60 -21.28 -0.64
N ALA A 126 3.45 -21.47 -1.30
CA ALA A 126 2.80 -22.76 -1.38
C ALA A 126 3.62 -23.80 -2.17
N GLN A 127 3.40 -25.07 -1.86
CA GLN A 127 3.93 -26.17 -2.66
C GLN A 127 3.10 -26.29 -3.95
N TRP A 128 3.79 -26.31 -5.08
CA TRP A 128 3.16 -26.40 -6.38
C TRP A 128 3.21 -27.82 -6.93
N THR A 129 2.12 -28.23 -7.56
CA THR A 129 2.04 -29.45 -8.35
C THR A 129 1.64 -29.08 -9.77
N ILE A 130 2.52 -29.35 -10.74
CA ILE A 130 2.31 -29.05 -12.15
C ILE A 130 2.22 -30.36 -12.92
N ASP A 131 1.12 -30.58 -13.63
CA ASP A 131 0.85 -31.82 -14.39
C ASP A 131 1.04 -33.12 -13.58
N GLY A 132 0.69 -33.07 -12.28
CA GLY A 132 0.82 -34.19 -11.34
C GLY A 132 2.20 -34.32 -10.68
N GLU A 133 3.18 -33.50 -11.05
CA GLU A 133 4.52 -33.51 -10.47
C GLU A 133 4.66 -32.40 -9.43
N VAL A 134 5.06 -32.77 -8.21
CA VAL A 134 5.35 -31.83 -7.12
C VAL A 134 6.66 -31.10 -7.43
N GLN A 135 6.60 -29.78 -7.44
CA GLN A 135 7.76 -28.94 -7.71
C GLN A 135 8.68 -28.86 -6.48
N PRO A 136 10.03 -28.89 -6.69
CA PRO A 136 11.00 -28.92 -5.58
C PRO A 136 11.08 -27.58 -4.83
N LYS A 137 10.64 -26.47 -5.42
CA LYS A 137 10.64 -25.15 -4.83
C LYS A 137 9.29 -24.49 -5.00
N SER A 138 8.88 -23.67 -4.02
CA SER A 138 7.78 -22.72 -4.17
C SER A 138 8.16 -21.63 -5.20
N LEU A 139 7.20 -20.84 -5.66
CA LEU A 139 7.49 -19.70 -6.55
C LEU A 139 8.47 -18.73 -5.89
N PHE A 140 8.28 -18.44 -4.60
CA PHE A 140 9.18 -17.56 -3.86
C PHE A 140 10.58 -18.19 -3.70
N GLY A 141 10.67 -19.51 -3.51
CA GLY A 141 11.93 -20.25 -3.52
C GLY A 141 12.66 -20.18 -4.87
N MET A 142 11.92 -20.18 -5.99
CA MET A 142 12.51 -19.98 -7.33
C MET A 142 13.09 -18.57 -7.49
N ILE A 143 12.37 -17.54 -6.98
CA ILE A 143 12.86 -16.15 -7.00
C ILE A 143 14.11 -16.02 -6.15
N LYS A 144 14.11 -16.52 -4.91
CA LYS A 144 15.27 -16.48 -4.00
C LYS A 144 16.48 -17.22 -4.51
N ASN A 145 16.31 -18.20 -5.39
CA ASN A 145 17.41 -18.97 -5.97
C ASN A 145 18.46 -18.10 -6.64
N THR A 146 18.10 -16.98 -7.24
CA THR A 146 19.04 -16.02 -7.83
C THR A 146 20.00 -15.47 -6.77
N PHE A 147 19.45 -15.04 -5.64
CA PHE A 147 20.24 -14.55 -4.50
C PHE A 147 21.11 -15.67 -3.88
N GLU A 148 20.53 -16.86 -3.69
CA GLU A 148 21.26 -18.03 -3.13
C GLU A 148 22.47 -18.41 -3.97
N GLN A 149 22.37 -18.30 -5.31
CA GLN A 149 23.45 -18.64 -6.23
C GLN A 149 24.50 -17.53 -6.35
N ASN A 150 24.13 -16.27 -6.13
CA ASN A 150 25.04 -15.13 -6.23
C ASN A 150 24.71 -14.04 -5.21
N PRO A 151 25.06 -14.24 -3.93
CA PRO A 151 24.80 -13.26 -2.87
C PRO A 151 25.84 -12.13 -2.81
N ASN A 152 26.82 -12.12 -3.71
CA ASN A 152 27.92 -11.15 -3.67
C ASN A 152 27.39 -9.72 -3.79
N ASP A 153 27.95 -8.83 -2.96
CA ASP A 153 27.59 -7.41 -2.88
C ASP A 153 26.13 -7.11 -2.51
N ILE A 154 25.35 -8.10 -2.09
CA ILE A 154 24.03 -7.92 -1.51
C ILE A 154 24.18 -7.77 0.00
N LEU A 155 23.82 -6.61 0.54
CA LEU A 155 23.92 -6.32 1.96
C LEU A 155 22.65 -6.74 2.72
N SER A 156 21.49 -6.57 2.10
CA SER A 156 20.21 -7.03 2.63
C SER A 156 19.26 -7.43 1.50
N ALA A 157 18.62 -8.59 1.64
CA ALA A 157 17.55 -9.04 0.76
C ALA A 157 16.57 -9.94 1.50
N TYR A 158 15.27 -9.79 1.24
CA TYR A 158 14.19 -10.60 1.83
C TYR A 158 14.06 -10.52 3.35
N LYS A 159 14.61 -9.49 3.97
CA LYS A 159 14.60 -9.28 5.43
C LYS A 159 13.92 -7.98 5.85
N ASP A 160 13.83 -7.00 4.97
CA ASP A 160 13.37 -5.65 5.23
C ASP A 160 12.54 -5.14 4.05
N ASN A 161 12.01 -3.94 4.14
CA ASN A 161 11.10 -3.33 3.16
C ASN A 161 11.74 -3.19 1.76
N ALA A 162 13.05 -2.96 1.67
CA ALA A 162 13.78 -2.90 0.40
C ALA A 162 15.08 -3.72 0.45
N ALA A 163 15.55 -4.11 -0.73
CA ALA A 163 16.86 -4.72 -0.87
C ALA A 163 17.97 -3.66 -0.85
N VAL A 164 19.13 -4.03 -0.31
CA VAL A 164 20.30 -3.16 -0.28
C VAL A 164 21.48 -3.85 -0.99
N VAL A 165 22.01 -3.16 -1.97
CA VAL A 165 23.19 -3.60 -2.74
C VAL A 165 24.34 -2.67 -2.41
N LYS A 166 25.53 -3.24 -2.26
CA LYS A 166 26.74 -2.48 -2.02
C LYS A 166 26.99 -1.48 -3.15
N GLY A 167 27.14 -0.23 -2.78
CA GLY A 167 27.48 0.87 -3.67
C GLY A 167 28.95 1.25 -3.60
N HIS A 168 29.24 2.47 -3.97
CA HIS A 168 30.58 3.06 -4.01
C HIS A 168 30.76 4.15 -2.97
N ASP A 169 31.99 4.43 -2.60
CA ASP A 169 32.33 5.59 -1.82
C ASP A 169 32.09 6.87 -2.65
N GLY A 170 31.45 7.83 -2.04
CA GLY A 170 31.12 9.08 -2.70
C GLY A 170 30.97 10.22 -1.72
N GLN A 171 30.76 11.41 -2.26
CA GLN A 171 30.50 12.60 -1.46
C GLN A 171 29.04 12.97 -1.50
N ARG A 172 28.49 13.29 -0.32
CA ARG A 172 27.14 13.84 -0.19
C ARG A 172 27.20 15.21 0.48
N PHE A 173 26.31 16.09 0.05
CA PHE A 173 26.19 17.44 0.59
C PHE A 173 24.91 17.50 1.45
N TYR A 174 25.11 17.60 2.78
CA TYR A 174 24.01 17.73 3.74
C TYR A 174 24.45 18.45 5.01
N PRO A 175 23.47 19.00 5.80
CA PRO A 175 23.81 19.73 7.00
C PRO A 175 24.00 18.78 8.19
N LEU A 176 25.05 19.05 8.99
CA LEU A 176 25.22 18.52 10.31
C LEU A 176 25.20 19.64 11.37
N LEU A 177 24.83 19.29 12.59
CA LEU A 177 24.92 20.18 13.71
C LEU A 177 26.40 20.40 14.07
N ASN A 178 26.85 21.65 13.97
CA ASN A 178 28.17 22.00 14.41
C ASN A 178 28.18 22.14 15.94
N SER A 179 29.00 21.33 16.63
CA SER A 179 29.09 21.27 18.08
C SER A 179 29.57 22.60 18.71
N ASP A 180 30.34 23.37 17.99
CA ASP A 180 30.99 24.57 18.52
C ASP A 180 30.02 25.77 18.63
N ASN A 181 29.04 25.85 17.75
CA ASN A 181 28.14 27.00 17.70
C ASN A 181 26.64 26.63 17.66
N ASN A 182 26.32 25.36 17.76
CA ASN A 182 24.95 24.82 17.71
C ASN A 182 24.16 25.25 16.45
N HIS A 183 24.84 25.49 15.34
CA HIS A 183 24.23 25.79 14.05
C HIS A 183 24.36 24.63 13.08
N LEU A 184 23.39 24.51 12.19
CA LEU A 184 23.47 23.57 11.08
C LEU A 184 24.41 24.12 10.00
N ALA A 185 25.45 23.39 9.68
CA ALA A 185 26.38 23.72 8.63
C ALA A 185 26.33 22.68 7.51
N TYR A 186 26.16 23.12 6.28
CA TYR A 186 26.26 22.26 5.11
C TYR A 186 27.72 22.01 4.77
N ASP A 187 28.07 20.75 4.56
CA ASP A 187 29.39 20.34 4.12
C ASP A 187 29.31 19.07 3.26
N PHE A 188 30.43 18.74 2.61
CA PHE A 188 30.60 17.50 1.88
C PHE A 188 31.13 16.40 2.80
N HIS A 189 30.40 15.30 2.86
CA HIS A 189 30.75 14.14 3.68
C HIS A 189 31.12 12.96 2.78
N GLN A 190 32.33 12.43 2.96
CA GLN A 190 32.78 11.22 2.27
C GLN A 190 32.24 10.00 2.98
N GLU A 191 31.52 9.13 2.29
CA GLU A 191 30.87 7.95 2.89
C GLU A 191 30.60 6.85 1.87
N PRO A 192 30.46 5.57 2.31
CA PRO A 192 29.90 4.51 1.49
C PRO A 192 28.43 4.83 1.18
N ILE A 193 28.08 4.81 -0.10
CA ILE A 193 26.70 5.06 -0.58
C ILE A 193 26.16 3.75 -1.12
N ASP A 194 25.43 3.02 -0.29
CA ASP A 194 24.80 1.77 -0.71
C ASP A 194 23.45 2.04 -1.38
N ILE A 195 23.06 1.14 -2.28
CA ILE A 195 21.91 1.33 -3.17
C ILE A 195 20.71 0.57 -2.61
N LEU A 196 19.64 1.27 -2.36
CA LEU A 196 18.32 0.71 -2.10
C LEU A 196 17.60 0.41 -3.41
N MET A 197 16.92 -0.73 -3.47
CA MET A 197 16.04 -1.09 -4.59
C MET A 197 14.75 -1.68 -4.07
N LYS A 198 13.64 -1.09 -4.48
CA LYS A 198 12.28 -1.54 -4.16
C LYS A 198 11.46 -1.62 -5.43
N VAL A 199 10.64 -2.66 -5.52
CA VAL A 199 9.56 -2.76 -6.50
C VAL A 199 8.40 -3.52 -5.88
N GLU A 200 7.20 -3.01 -6.10
CA GLU A 200 5.97 -3.65 -5.66
C GLU A 200 4.85 -3.47 -6.69
N THR A 201 3.75 -4.20 -6.51
CA THR A 201 2.56 -4.06 -7.33
C THR A 201 1.43 -3.41 -6.55
N HIS A 202 0.68 -2.53 -7.23
CA HIS A 202 -0.50 -1.87 -6.66
C HIS A 202 -1.72 -2.05 -7.58
N ASN A 203 -2.09 -3.31 -7.82
CA ASN A 203 -2.99 -3.74 -8.90
C ASN A 203 -4.45 -3.40 -8.62
N HIS A 204 -5.01 -3.86 -7.49
CA HIS A 204 -6.42 -3.69 -7.15
C HIS A 204 -6.80 -2.21 -7.00
N PRO A 205 -6.07 -1.39 -6.24
CA PRO A 205 -6.38 0.03 -6.13
C PRO A 205 -6.36 0.76 -7.48
N THR A 206 -5.40 0.41 -8.35
CA THR A 206 -5.30 1.00 -9.71
C THR A 206 -6.46 0.58 -10.61
N ALA A 207 -7.02 -0.63 -10.41
CA ALA A 207 -8.21 -1.08 -11.14
C ALA A 207 -9.46 -0.30 -10.74
N ILE A 208 -9.60 0.06 -9.45
CA ILE A 208 -10.79 0.72 -8.91
C ILE A 208 -10.73 2.25 -9.08
N ALA A 209 -9.60 2.85 -8.80
CA ALA A 209 -9.37 4.30 -8.90
C ALA A 209 -7.97 4.56 -9.49
N PRO A 210 -7.82 4.58 -10.83
CA PRO A 210 -6.52 4.54 -11.49
C PRO A 210 -5.53 5.61 -11.03
N TYR A 211 -5.97 6.87 -10.93
CA TYR A 211 -5.11 7.97 -10.48
C TYR A 211 -4.67 7.76 -9.02
N ALA A 212 -5.63 7.63 -8.09
CA ALA A 212 -5.35 7.49 -6.67
C ALA A 212 -4.59 6.18 -6.36
N GLY A 213 -4.97 5.08 -7.03
CA GLY A 213 -4.31 3.79 -6.85
C GLY A 213 -2.85 3.80 -7.29
N ALA A 214 -2.53 4.42 -8.42
CA ALA A 214 -1.15 4.52 -8.87
C ALA A 214 -0.33 5.55 -8.08
N ALA A 215 -0.95 6.65 -7.66
CA ALA A 215 -0.32 7.64 -6.79
C ALA A 215 0.11 6.99 -5.46
N THR A 216 -0.80 6.29 -4.79
CA THR A 216 -0.52 5.63 -3.51
C THR A 216 0.39 4.41 -3.64
N GLY A 217 0.42 3.75 -4.81
CA GLY A 217 1.43 2.74 -5.12
C GLY A 217 2.85 3.33 -5.13
N SER A 218 3.03 4.49 -5.74
CA SER A 218 4.31 5.21 -5.69
C SER A 218 4.65 5.68 -4.27
N GLY A 219 3.66 6.11 -3.49
CA GLY A 219 3.84 6.45 -2.08
C GLY A 219 4.27 5.25 -1.24
N GLY A 220 3.65 4.08 -1.43
CA GLY A 220 4.02 2.85 -0.74
C GLY A 220 5.48 2.47 -0.98
N GLU A 221 5.90 2.51 -2.22
CA GLU A 221 7.27 2.22 -2.61
C GLU A 221 8.27 3.20 -1.97
N ILE A 222 7.94 4.52 -1.94
CA ILE A 222 8.76 5.54 -1.27
C ILE A 222 8.89 5.29 0.24
N ARG A 223 7.77 4.95 0.90
CA ARG A 223 7.78 4.65 2.34
C ARG A 223 8.68 3.47 2.66
N ASP A 224 8.61 2.41 1.86
CA ASP A 224 9.44 1.23 2.03
C ASP A 224 10.93 1.54 1.90
N GLU A 225 11.32 2.37 0.92
CA GLU A 225 12.70 2.82 0.83
C GLU A 225 13.11 3.64 2.06
N GLY A 226 12.26 4.58 2.49
CA GLY A 226 12.52 5.43 3.66
C GLY A 226 12.60 4.66 4.97
N ALA A 227 11.80 3.59 5.10
CA ALA A 227 11.72 2.74 6.29
C ALA A 227 12.70 1.54 6.28
N THR A 228 13.57 1.43 5.29
CA THR A 228 14.58 0.37 5.24
C THR A 228 15.71 0.63 6.23
N GLY A 229 16.07 -0.42 6.98
CA GLY A 229 17.11 -0.32 8.00
C GLY A 229 16.75 0.66 9.12
N ARG A 230 17.57 1.68 9.28
CA ARG A 230 17.34 2.80 10.21
C ARG A 230 17.22 4.14 9.50
N GLY A 231 16.69 4.08 8.26
CA GLY A 231 16.37 5.21 7.40
C GLY A 231 17.15 5.25 6.10
N GLY A 232 16.42 5.13 5.00
CA GLY A 232 16.91 5.28 3.63
C GLY A 232 16.52 6.62 3.03
N LYS A 233 17.06 6.92 1.84
CA LYS A 233 16.78 8.13 1.07
C LYS A 233 16.27 7.78 -0.33
N PRO A 234 14.96 7.82 -0.60
CA PRO A 234 14.40 7.66 -1.94
C PRO A 234 14.96 8.70 -2.92
N LYS A 235 15.38 8.28 -4.12
CA LYS A 235 16.05 9.16 -5.10
C LYS A 235 15.35 9.24 -6.44
N ALA A 236 14.85 8.12 -6.96
CA ALA A 236 14.18 8.11 -8.25
C ALA A 236 13.16 6.97 -8.31
N GLY A 237 12.07 7.18 -9.01
CA GLY A 237 11.01 6.23 -9.19
C GLY A 237 10.82 5.77 -10.62
N LEU A 238 10.06 4.70 -10.77
CA LEU A 238 9.51 4.20 -12.03
C LEU A 238 8.06 3.76 -11.83
N ALA A 239 7.29 3.73 -12.93
CA ALA A 239 5.97 3.12 -12.97
C ALA A 239 5.79 2.29 -14.23
N GLY A 240 5.27 1.07 -14.08
CA GLY A 240 5.01 0.17 -15.20
C GLY A 240 3.59 -0.37 -15.17
N PHE A 241 3.00 -0.60 -16.34
CA PHE A 241 1.61 -1.03 -16.44
C PHE A 241 1.46 -2.17 -17.43
N HIS A 242 0.73 -3.22 -17.02
CA HIS A 242 0.18 -4.22 -17.92
C HIS A 242 -1.34 -4.12 -17.86
N VAL A 243 -1.97 -3.97 -19.01
CA VAL A 243 -3.42 -3.77 -19.16
C VAL A 243 -3.96 -4.65 -20.28
N SER A 244 -5.27 -4.84 -20.33
CA SER A 244 -5.96 -5.37 -21.52
C SER A 244 -5.79 -4.43 -22.71
N HIS A 245 -6.30 -4.77 -23.88
CA HIS A 245 -6.23 -3.91 -25.06
C HIS A 245 -6.90 -2.56 -24.81
N LEU A 246 -6.27 -1.48 -25.26
CA LEU A 246 -6.74 -0.11 -25.00
C LEU A 246 -8.04 0.23 -25.71
N GLN A 247 -8.27 -0.33 -26.91
CA GLN A 247 -9.44 -0.07 -27.73
C GLN A 247 -9.69 1.42 -27.98
N LEU A 248 -8.68 2.08 -28.52
CA LEU A 248 -8.77 3.52 -28.82
C LEU A 248 -9.94 3.77 -29.77
N PRO A 249 -10.90 4.68 -29.45
CA PRO A 249 -12.15 4.84 -30.19
C PRO A 249 -11.97 5.11 -31.69
N ASP A 250 -10.98 5.94 -32.05
CA ASP A 250 -10.75 6.36 -33.44
C ASP A 250 -9.53 5.66 -34.05
N MET A 251 -8.86 4.78 -33.36
CA MET A 251 -7.60 4.17 -33.77
C MET A 251 -7.41 2.76 -33.22
N PRO A 252 -8.39 1.86 -33.47
CA PRO A 252 -8.27 0.49 -32.98
C PRO A 252 -7.15 -0.24 -33.70
N GLU A 253 -6.37 -1.00 -32.98
CA GLU A 253 -5.31 -1.83 -33.54
C GLU A 253 -5.86 -3.09 -34.23
N LYS A 254 -5.17 -3.58 -35.26
CA LYS A 254 -5.65 -4.73 -36.05
C LYS A 254 -5.84 -6.00 -35.19
N TRP A 255 -5.07 -6.18 -34.15
CA TRP A 255 -5.16 -7.33 -33.24
C TRP A 255 -6.27 -7.19 -32.19
N GLU A 256 -6.82 -6.00 -32.00
CA GLU A 256 -7.93 -5.77 -31.07
C GLU A 256 -9.27 -6.26 -31.62
N HIS A 257 -9.33 -6.54 -32.93
CA HIS A 257 -10.48 -7.09 -33.66
C HIS A 257 -10.24 -8.55 -33.99
N SER A 258 -10.26 -9.44 -33.01
CA SER A 258 -10.20 -10.87 -33.28
C SER A 258 -11.59 -11.42 -33.59
N GLY A 259 -12.02 -11.35 -34.84
CA GLY A 259 -13.17 -12.11 -35.31
C GLY A 259 -14.54 -11.55 -34.90
N LYS A 260 -15.55 -12.38 -34.70
CA LYS A 260 -16.96 -12.07 -34.64
C LYS A 260 -17.50 -11.44 -33.35
N VAL A 261 -16.69 -11.27 -32.32
CA VAL A 261 -17.11 -10.77 -30.99
C VAL A 261 -16.22 -9.61 -30.61
N SER A 262 -16.85 -8.50 -30.19
CA SER A 262 -16.13 -7.46 -29.47
C SER A 262 -15.61 -8.06 -28.17
N THR A 263 -14.29 -8.13 -28.02
CA THR A 263 -13.63 -8.71 -26.85
C THR A 263 -13.34 -7.67 -25.77
N ALA A 264 -13.91 -6.46 -25.90
CA ALA A 264 -13.59 -5.33 -25.06
C ALA A 264 -13.78 -5.59 -23.56
N ASP A 265 -14.91 -6.19 -23.20
CA ASP A 265 -15.33 -6.31 -21.80
C ASP A 265 -15.66 -7.76 -21.39
N TYR A 266 -14.85 -8.72 -21.82
CA TYR A 266 -15.06 -10.13 -21.47
C TYR A 266 -14.97 -10.36 -19.95
N GLY A 267 -16.10 -10.27 -19.24
CA GLY A 267 -16.17 -10.52 -17.80
C GLY A 267 -15.52 -9.46 -16.91
N LYS A 268 -15.22 -8.26 -17.42
CA LYS A 268 -14.74 -7.15 -16.60
C LYS A 268 -15.83 -6.70 -15.64
N PRO A 269 -15.59 -6.65 -14.30
CA PRO A 269 -16.52 -6.05 -13.36
C PRO A 269 -16.79 -4.59 -13.72
N ALA A 270 -18.05 -4.15 -13.62
CA ALA A 270 -18.48 -2.81 -14.04
C ALA A 270 -17.74 -1.68 -13.28
N ARG A 271 -17.39 -1.93 -12.01
CA ARG A 271 -16.67 -0.99 -11.16
C ARG A 271 -15.18 -0.87 -11.45
N MET A 272 -14.61 -1.74 -12.25
CA MET A 272 -13.22 -1.63 -12.68
C MET A 272 -13.11 -0.65 -13.85
N ALA A 273 -12.12 0.22 -13.81
CA ALA A 273 -11.78 1.11 -14.91
C ALA A 273 -11.37 0.32 -16.17
N SER A 274 -11.63 0.88 -17.34
CA SER A 274 -11.18 0.33 -18.61
C SER A 274 -9.65 0.44 -18.75
N ALA A 275 -9.06 -0.36 -19.63
CA ALA A 275 -7.62 -0.28 -19.91
C ALA A 275 -7.20 1.13 -20.38
N LEU A 276 -8.05 1.79 -21.15
CA LEU A 276 -7.81 3.17 -21.60
C LEU A 276 -7.86 4.17 -20.44
N GLU A 277 -8.86 4.08 -19.56
CA GLU A 277 -8.93 4.93 -18.35
C GLU A 277 -7.73 4.73 -17.44
N ILE A 278 -7.32 3.47 -17.23
CA ILE A 278 -6.12 3.18 -16.43
C ILE A 278 -4.90 3.89 -17.05
N MET A 279 -4.68 3.74 -18.37
CA MET A 279 -3.51 4.31 -19.02
C MET A 279 -3.54 5.84 -19.19
N THR A 280 -4.72 6.45 -19.12
CA THR A 280 -4.84 7.92 -19.15
C THR A 280 -4.70 8.56 -17.78
N GLN A 281 -5.00 7.85 -16.69
CA GLN A 281 -5.03 8.40 -15.33
C GLN A 281 -3.89 7.89 -14.43
N ALA A 282 -3.62 6.59 -14.44
CA ALA A 282 -2.68 5.99 -13.50
C ALA A 282 -1.23 6.51 -13.65
N PRO A 283 -0.66 6.66 -14.86
CA PRO A 283 0.66 7.25 -15.01
C PRO A 283 0.76 8.67 -14.47
N LEU A 284 -0.33 9.46 -14.59
CA LEU A 284 -0.39 10.82 -14.04
C LEU A 284 -0.40 10.80 -12.51
N GLY A 285 -1.13 9.86 -11.89
CA GLY A 285 -1.15 9.70 -10.43
C GLY A 285 0.24 9.39 -9.87
N SER A 286 0.92 8.40 -10.46
CA SER A 286 2.29 8.03 -10.06
C SER A 286 3.28 9.18 -10.23
N ALA A 287 3.22 9.88 -11.37
CA ALA A 287 4.09 11.01 -11.65
C ALA A 287 3.82 12.20 -10.71
N ALA A 288 2.54 12.51 -10.45
CA ALA A 288 2.14 13.60 -9.56
C ALA A 288 2.64 13.37 -8.13
N PHE A 289 2.45 12.15 -7.60
CA PHE A 289 2.96 11.80 -6.27
C PHE A 289 4.47 11.99 -6.17
N SER A 290 5.21 11.41 -7.10
CA SER A 290 6.68 11.55 -7.12
C SER A 290 7.13 12.99 -7.24
N ASN A 291 6.46 13.81 -8.06
CA ASN A 291 6.77 15.21 -8.24
C ASN A 291 6.51 16.05 -6.98
N GLU A 292 5.38 15.84 -6.31
CA GLU A 292 5.03 16.54 -5.07
C GLU A 292 5.94 16.12 -3.90
N PHE A 293 6.24 14.82 -3.79
CA PHE A 293 7.24 14.32 -2.84
C PHE A 293 8.63 14.91 -3.10
N GLY A 294 8.97 15.24 -4.33
CA GLY A 294 10.25 15.86 -4.72
C GLY A 294 11.32 14.88 -5.17
N ARG A 295 10.91 13.79 -5.82
CA ARG A 295 11.82 12.89 -6.56
C ARG A 295 11.36 12.73 -8.02
N PRO A 296 12.26 12.52 -8.98
CA PRO A 296 11.87 12.27 -10.36
C PRO A 296 11.25 10.86 -10.52
N ASN A 297 10.22 10.75 -11.34
CA ASN A 297 9.76 9.48 -11.90
C ASN A 297 10.44 9.31 -13.27
N LEU A 298 11.58 8.61 -13.30
CA LEU A 298 12.52 8.66 -14.43
C LEU A 298 12.17 7.70 -15.56
N VAL A 299 11.61 6.54 -15.23
CA VAL A 299 11.43 5.44 -16.17
C VAL A 299 10.00 4.93 -16.04
N GLY A 300 9.44 4.49 -17.14
CA GLY A 300 8.15 3.85 -17.18
C GLY A 300 7.99 3.01 -18.42
N TYR A 301 7.01 2.13 -18.39
CA TYR A 301 6.59 1.36 -19.56
C TYR A 301 5.12 0.99 -19.44
N PHE A 302 4.52 0.59 -20.57
CA PHE A 302 3.28 -0.16 -20.54
C PHE A 302 3.30 -1.30 -21.55
N ARG A 303 2.48 -2.31 -21.27
CA ARG A 303 2.19 -3.43 -22.16
C ARG A 303 0.68 -3.65 -22.20
N SER A 304 0.12 -3.86 -23.38
CA SER A 304 -1.22 -4.36 -23.52
C SER A 304 -1.20 -5.81 -23.98
N PHE A 305 -2.07 -6.63 -23.41
CA PHE A 305 -2.19 -8.04 -23.79
C PHE A 305 -3.62 -8.53 -23.60
N GLN A 306 -4.13 -9.19 -24.61
CA GLN A 306 -5.40 -9.88 -24.59
C GLN A 306 -5.39 -10.99 -25.64
N LEU A 307 -5.72 -12.21 -25.25
CA LEU A 307 -5.66 -13.38 -26.12
C LEU A 307 -6.94 -14.19 -25.98
N ASP A 308 -7.55 -14.52 -27.12
CA ASP A 308 -8.63 -15.49 -27.21
C ASP A 308 -8.01 -16.89 -27.41
N THR A 309 -8.13 -17.74 -26.40
CA THR A 309 -7.66 -19.13 -26.42
C THR A 309 -8.75 -20.12 -26.84
N SER A 310 -9.86 -19.68 -27.39
CA SER A 310 -11.01 -20.52 -27.77
C SER A 310 -10.72 -21.61 -28.83
N LYS A 311 -9.55 -21.55 -29.44
CA LYS A 311 -9.06 -22.57 -30.37
C LYS A 311 -8.42 -23.77 -29.69
N ASP A 312 -8.10 -23.66 -28.42
CA ASP A 312 -7.55 -24.71 -27.59
C ASP A 312 -8.71 -25.41 -26.90
N GLN A 313 -8.91 -26.62 -27.12
CA GLN A 313 -9.86 -27.69 -26.82
C GLN A 313 -10.99 -27.54 -25.77
N ASP A 314 -11.00 -26.50 -24.90
CA ASP A 314 -11.90 -26.39 -23.74
C ASP A 314 -12.87 -25.20 -23.72
N GLY A 315 -13.21 -24.65 -24.85
CA GLY A 315 -14.13 -23.51 -24.97
C GLY A 315 -13.45 -22.15 -24.88
N SER A 316 -14.20 -21.09 -25.20
CA SER A 316 -13.66 -19.73 -25.28
C SER A 316 -13.16 -19.27 -23.91
N GLN A 317 -11.86 -19.10 -23.78
CA GLN A 317 -11.24 -18.51 -22.61
C GLN A 317 -10.39 -17.32 -23.04
N MET A 318 -10.80 -16.13 -22.62
CA MET A 318 -9.99 -14.94 -22.81
C MET A 318 -8.92 -14.86 -21.72
N ARG A 319 -7.73 -14.41 -22.11
CA ARG A 319 -6.62 -14.08 -21.22
C ARG A 319 -6.26 -12.62 -21.39
N GLY A 320 -6.13 -11.88 -20.29
CA GLY A 320 -5.79 -10.46 -20.31
C GLY A 320 -5.71 -9.87 -18.91
N TYR A 321 -5.62 -8.56 -18.85
CA TYR A 321 -5.39 -7.83 -17.61
C TYR A 321 -6.50 -6.81 -17.36
N HIS A 322 -7.73 -7.25 -17.04
CA HIS A 322 -8.76 -6.34 -16.55
C HIS A 322 -8.35 -5.75 -15.18
N LYS A 323 -7.96 -6.61 -14.25
CA LYS A 323 -7.16 -6.18 -13.10
C LYS A 323 -5.74 -5.93 -13.65
N PRO A 324 -5.28 -4.68 -13.69
CA PRO A 324 -3.96 -4.39 -14.24
C PRO A 324 -2.85 -4.96 -13.38
N ILE A 325 -1.66 -5.09 -13.92
CA ILE A 325 -0.45 -5.08 -13.11
C ILE A 325 0.08 -3.66 -13.14
N MET A 326 0.04 -2.97 -12.02
CA MET A 326 0.69 -1.69 -11.79
C MET A 326 1.94 -1.94 -10.97
N ILE A 327 3.09 -1.61 -11.52
CA ILE A 327 4.39 -1.69 -10.85
C ILE A 327 4.81 -0.29 -10.44
N ALA A 328 5.00 -0.11 -9.14
CA ALA A 328 5.71 1.03 -8.57
C ALA A 328 7.09 0.55 -8.14
N GLY A 329 8.12 1.23 -8.57
CA GLY A 329 9.46 0.88 -8.20
C GLY A 329 10.36 2.10 -8.13
N GLY A 330 11.50 1.93 -7.50
CA GLY A 330 12.47 2.98 -7.37
C GLY A 330 13.80 2.50 -6.83
N TYR A 331 14.69 3.44 -6.74
CA TYR A 331 15.93 3.25 -6.04
C TYR A 331 16.30 4.49 -5.24
N GLY A 332 16.95 4.21 -4.14
CA GLY A 332 17.47 5.20 -3.22
C GLY A 332 18.87 4.85 -2.77
N ASN A 333 19.24 5.41 -1.65
CA ASN A 333 20.50 5.05 -1.03
C ASN A 333 20.44 5.12 0.49
N ILE A 334 21.35 4.39 1.12
CA ILE A 334 21.45 4.26 2.57
C ILE A 334 22.92 4.30 2.98
N LYS A 335 23.22 4.75 4.20
CA LYS A 335 24.54 4.57 4.82
C LYS A 335 24.73 3.12 5.21
N ARG A 336 25.93 2.60 5.06
CA ARG A 336 26.24 1.20 5.37
C ARG A 336 25.92 0.80 6.80
N ASN A 337 26.19 1.65 7.77
CA ASN A 337 25.94 1.39 9.18
C ASN A 337 24.45 1.53 9.57
N LEU A 338 23.58 1.92 8.64
CA LEU A 338 22.12 2.00 8.85
C LEU A 338 21.33 0.86 8.20
N VAL A 339 21.99 -0.06 7.49
CA VAL A 339 21.32 -1.15 6.78
C VAL A 339 20.62 -2.12 7.71
N GLU A 340 21.20 -2.40 8.87
CA GLU A 340 20.59 -3.28 9.87
C GLU A 340 19.89 -2.47 10.94
N LYS A 341 18.69 -2.94 11.35
CA LYS A 341 17.91 -2.39 12.48
C LYS A 341 18.59 -2.76 13.80
N ASN A 342 18.55 -1.88 14.77
CA ASN A 342 19.03 -2.17 16.13
C ASN A 342 17.92 -2.87 16.94
N PRO A 343 18.26 -3.72 17.92
CA PRO A 343 17.27 -4.34 18.79
C PRO A 343 16.49 -3.31 19.63
N ILE A 344 15.17 -3.43 19.64
CA ILE A 344 14.29 -2.62 20.49
C ILE A 344 14.49 -3.01 21.95
N GLN A 345 14.61 -2.03 22.82
CA GLN A 345 14.84 -2.22 24.26
C GLN A 345 13.72 -1.61 25.11
N GLN A 346 13.64 -2.06 26.36
CA GLN A 346 12.74 -1.45 27.34
C GLN A 346 13.07 0.02 27.58
N GLY A 347 12.13 0.89 27.33
CA GLY A 347 12.28 2.34 27.46
C GLY A 347 12.36 3.08 26.14
N ASP A 348 12.50 2.37 25.02
CA ASP A 348 12.42 2.98 23.70
C ASP A 348 11.02 3.55 23.47
N LEU A 349 10.96 4.65 22.74
CA LEU A 349 9.71 5.34 22.44
C LEU A 349 9.16 4.87 21.09
N LEU A 350 7.89 4.54 21.06
CA LEU A 350 7.16 4.31 19.82
C LEU A 350 6.62 5.66 19.31
N ILE A 351 7.06 6.05 18.11
CA ILE A 351 6.68 7.32 17.49
C ILE A 351 5.99 7.02 16.17
N VAL A 352 4.77 7.55 15.99
CA VAL A 352 4.04 7.52 14.74
C VAL A 352 4.27 8.83 14.00
N LEU A 353 4.88 8.75 12.82
CA LEU A 353 5.07 9.89 11.91
C LEU A 353 3.99 9.88 10.84
N GLY A 354 3.26 10.99 10.69
CA GLY A 354 2.22 11.12 9.67
C GLY A 354 1.17 12.15 10.00
N GLY A 355 0.10 12.12 9.23
CA GLY A 355 -1.10 12.93 9.45
C GLY A 355 -2.10 12.24 10.37
N PRO A 356 -3.32 12.79 10.48
CA PRO A 356 -4.39 12.17 11.24
C PRO A 356 -4.76 10.81 10.65
N ALA A 357 -4.98 9.83 11.53
CA ALA A 357 -5.45 8.52 11.13
C ALA A 357 -6.87 8.58 10.59
N MET A 358 -7.12 7.98 9.43
CA MET A 358 -8.43 7.88 8.80
C MET A 358 -8.70 6.42 8.42
N GLN A 359 -9.99 6.04 8.34
CA GLN A 359 -10.39 4.69 7.92
C GLN A 359 -10.36 4.53 6.39
N ILE A 360 -9.26 4.96 5.75
CA ILE A 360 -9.04 4.89 4.32
C ILE A 360 -7.93 3.87 4.06
N GLY A 361 -8.16 2.92 3.16
CA GLY A 361 -7.20 1.85 2.87
C GLY A 361 -7.11 0.76 3.94
N LEU A 362 -7.93 0.80 4.99
CA LEU A 362 -7.85 -0.14 6.12
C LEU A 362 -7.99 -1.60 5.69
N GLY A 363 -8.87 -1.91 4.73
CA GLY A 363 -9.07 -3.25 4.18
C GLY A 363 -8.14 -3.62 3.03
N GLY A 364 -7.15 -2.79 2.68
CA GLY A 364 -6.35 -2.95 1.46
C GLY A 364 -5.57 -4.25 1.35
N GLY A 365 -4.99 -4.74 2.45
CA GLY A 365 -4.29 -6.02 2.49
C GLY A 365 -5.23 -7.21 2.24
N ALA A 366 -6.39 -7.22 2.88
CA ALA A 366 -7.42 -8.24 2.66
C ALA A 366 -8.00 -8.17 1.24
N ALA A 367 -8.31 -6.96 0.74
CA ALA A 367 -8.85 -6.73 -0.60
C ALA A 367 -7.92 -7.23 -1.71
N SER A 368 -6.60 -7.16 -1.51
CA SER A 368 -5.62 -7.68 -2.48
C SER A 368 -5.63 -9.21 -2.57
N SER A 369 -6.15 -9.90 -1.55
CA SER A 369 -6.16 -11.36 -1.43
C SER A 369 -7.40 -12.04 -2.04
N VAL A 370 -8.40 -11.28 -2.46
CA VAL A 370 -9.63 -11.82 -3.08
C VAL A 370 -9.64 -11.61 -4.59
N ASP A 371 -10.45 -12.42 -5.26
CA ASP A 371 -10.70 -12.25 -6.69
C ASP A 371 -11.44 -10.94 -6.97
N SER A 372 -11.15 -10.37 -8.13
CA SER A 372 -11.74 -9.10 -8.53
C SER A 372 -13.25 -9.19 -8.66
N GLY A 373 -13.97 -8.38 -7.90
CA GLY A 373 -15.43 -8.33 -7.95
C GLY A 373 -16.14 -9.15 -6.86
N GLU A 374 -15.42 -9.82 -5.96
CA GLU A 374 -16.00 -10.58 -4.86
C GLU A 374 -16.39 -9.70 -3.66
N LEU A 375 -15.68 -8.59 -3.42
CA LEU A 375 -16.02 -7.66 -2.35
C LEU A 375 -17.25 -6.82 -2.70
N ASP A 376 -17.93 -6.32 -1.67
CA ASP A 376 -18.93 -5.25 -1.82
C ASP A 376 -18.27 -3.99 -2.41
N GLU A 377 -19.01 -3.22 -3.22
CA GLU A 377 -18.50 -2.02 -3.87
C GLU A 377 -17.97 -0.99 -2.86
N GLY A 378 -18.65 -0.83 -1.73
CA GLY A 378 -18.22 0.07 -0.66
C GLY A 378 -16.86 -0.33 -0.08
N LEU A 379 -16.63 -1.63 0.13
CA LEU A 379 -15.36 -2.16 0.61
C LEU A 379 -14.23 -2.02 -0.42
N ASP A 380 -14.53 -2.21 -1.71
CA ASP A 380 -13.54 -2.00 -2.77
C ASP A 380 -13.04 -0.55 -2.78
N PHE A 381 -13.94 0.43 -2.73
CA PHE A 381 -13.55 1.84 -2.67
C PHE A 381 -12.85 2.22 -1.38
N ALA A 382 -13.28 1.69 -0.24
CA ALA A 382 -12.66 1.92 1.06
C ALA A 382 -11.25 1.31 1.16
N SER A 383 -10.94 0.29 0.36
CA SER A 383 -9.61 -0.32 0.31
C SER A 383 -8.56 0.54 -0.40
N VAL A 384 -8.98 1.49 -1.24
CA VAL A 384 -8.08 2.37 -1.98
C VAL A 384 -7.63 3.51 -1.08
N GLN A 385 -6.34 3.62 -0.84
CA GLN A 385 -5.74 4.73 -0.11
C GLN A 385 -5.89 6.06 -0.89
N ARG A 386 -5.68 7.18 -0.21
CA ARG A 386 -5.57 8.50 -0.83
C ARG A 386 -4.19 9.05 -0.60
N ASP A 387 -3.68 9.77 -1.58
CA ASP A 387 -2.35 10.33 -1.58
C ASP A 387 -2.21 11.53 -0.64
N ASN A 388 -1.05 11.63 -0.01
CA ASN A 388 -0.60 12.82 0.69
C ASN A 388 0.93 12.91 0.61
N ALA A 389 1.42 13.19 -0.58
CA ALA A 389 2.84 13.21 -0.88
C ALA A 389 3.60 14.28 -0.08
N GLU A 390 2.96 15.41 0.22
CA GLU A 390 3.54 16.46 1.08
C GLU A 390 3.78 15.95 2.50
N MET A 391 2.80 15.27 3.11
CA MET A 391 2.96 14.71 4.45
C MET A 391 4.05 13.65 4.47
N GLU A 392 4.08 12.79 3.45
CA GLU A 392 5.12 11.75 3.32
C GLU A 392 6.52 12.37 3.16
N ARG A 393 6.63 13.46 2.40
CA ARG A 393 7.87 14.24 2.33
C ARG A 393 8.28 14.81 3.67
N ARG A 394 7.35 15.33 4.46
CA ARG A 394 7.64 15.82 5.83
C ARG A 394 8.14 14.72 6.74
N CYS A 395 7.54 13.53 6.68
CA CYS A 395 8.02 12.35 7.42
C CYS A 395 9.45 11.98 6.98
N GLN A 396 9.71 11.96 5.68
CA GLN A 396 11.04 11.68 5.13
C GLN A 396 12.08 12.70 5.58
N GLU A 397 11.73 13.99 5.71
CA GLU A 397 12.64 15.01 6.24
C GLU A 397 13.06 14.73 7.70
N VAL A 398 12.17 14.17 8.51
CA VAL A 398 12.52 13.73 9.88
C VAL A 398 13.51 12.57 9.82
N ILE A 399 13.23 11.56 8.99
CA ILE A 399 14.12 10.42 8.77
C ILE A 399 15.48 10.91 8.25
N ASP A 400 15.49 11.81 7.28
CA ASP A 400 16.70 12.40 6.71
C ASP A 400 17.56 13.13 7.74
N ARG A 401 16.91 13.80 8.71
CA ARG A 401 17.62 14.45 9.82
C ARG A 401 18.25 13.45 10.76
N CYS A 402 17.51 12.42 11.14
CA CYS A 402 18.03 11.34 11.99
C CYS A 402 19.16 10.58 11.29
N TRP A 403 18.98 10.28 10.00
CA TRP A 403 19.98 9.66 9.14
C TRP A 403 21.28 10.49 9.08
N ALA A 404 21.19 11.83 8.99
CA ALA A 404 22.34 12.71 8.93
C ALA A 404 23.18 12.69 10.23
N MET A 405 22.54 12.37 11.37
CA MET A 405 23.20 12.28 12.67
C MET A 405 24.03 10.99 12.83
N ALA A 406 23.81 9.99 11.99
CA ALA A 406 24.66 8.80 11.98
C ALA A 406 26.02 9.15 11.35
N GLY A 407 27.09 8.97 12.12
CA GLY A 407 28.46 9.02 11.60
C GLY A 407 28.75 7.85 10.66
N ASN A 408 29.99 7.78 10.18
CA ASN A 408 30.42 6.69 9.28
C ASN A 408 30.99 5.48 10.01
N GLN A 409 31.23 5.63 11.32
CA GLN A 409 31.72 4.56 12.21
C GLN A 409 30.64 4.21 13.24
N PRO A 410 30.61 2.98 13.74
CA PRO A 410 29.62 2.57 14.73
C PRO A 410 29.65 3.39 16.04
N ASP A 411 30.80 3.87 16.44
CA ASP A 411 31.01 4.71 17.64
C ASP A 411 30.61 6.17 17.41
N GLU A 412 30.38 6.59 16.19
CA GLU A 412 29.88 7.93 15.80
C GLU A 412 28.38 7.94 15.53
N ASP A 413 27.69 6.83 15.73
CA ASP A 413 26.27 6.70 15.40
C ASP A 413 25.39 7.37 16.45
N ASN A 414 24.90 8.56 16.11
CA ASN A 414 23.95 9.32 16.90
C ASN A 414 22.53 9.33 16.29
N ASN A 415 22.23 8.40 15.37
CA ASN A 415 20.88 8.26 14.84
C ASN A 415 19.92 7.79 15.94
N PRO A 416 18.89 8.58 16.29
CA PRO A 416 17.94 8.19 17.34
C PRO A 416 17.00 7.07 16.91
N ILE A 417 16.92 6.76 15.61
CA ILE A 417 16.09 5.67 15.09
C ILE A 417 16.75 4.33 15.42
N VAL A 418 16.11 3.54 16.25
CA VAL A 418 16.51 2.17 16.59
C VAL A 418 16.01 1.20 15.51
N SER A 419 14.73 1.30 15.17
CA SER A 419 14.04 0.52 14.15
C SER A 419 12.94 1.37 13.56
N ILE A 420 12.60 1.14 12.30
CA ILE A 420 11.55 1.86 11.60
C ILE A 420 10.76 0.88 10.74
N HIS A 421 9.47 1.07 10.66
CA HIS A 421 8.55 0.34 9.79
C HIS A 421 7.59 1.32 9.13
N ASP A 422 7.24 1.11 7.89
CA ASP A 422 6.24 1.93 7.22
C ASP A 422 4.82 1.58 7.69
N VAL A 423 3.89 2.48 7.46
CA VAL A 423 2.46 2.27 7.71
C VAL A 423 1.74 2.29 6.38
N GLY A 424 1.53 1.10 5.83
CA GLY A 424 0.88 0.87 4.55
C GLY A 424 -0.56 0.37 4.68
N ALA A 425 -0.93 -0.59 3.84
CA ALA A 425 -2.23 -1.25 3.87
C ALA A 425 -2.50 -1.90 5.23
N GLY A 426 -3.73 -1.70 5.77
CA GLY A 426 -4.08 -2.15 7.12
C GLY A 426 -3.69 -1.16 8.22
N GLY A 427 -2.96 -0.08 7.90
CA GLY A 427 -2.61 0.96 8.85
C GLY A 427 -1.83 0.44 10.06
N LEU A 428 -2.05 1.05 11.22
CA LEU A 428 -1.38 0.65 12.47
C LEU A 428 -1.72 -0.78 12.92
N SER A 429 -2.86 -1.33 12.48
CA SER A 429 -3.24 -2.72 12.81
C SER A 429 -2.32 -3.76 12.16
N ASN A 430 -1.59 -3.38 11.11
CA ASN A 430 -0.58 -4.20 10.46
C ASN A 430 0.85 -3.80 10.87
N ALA A 431 1.18 -2.51 10.81
CA ALA A 431 2.52 -2.01 11.07
C ALA A 431 3.03 -2.31 12.50
N MET A 432 2.15 -2.24 13.52
CA MET A 432 2.55 -2.51 14.90
C MET A 432 2.95 -3.98 15.15
N PRO A 433 2.14 -4.98 14.73
CA PRO A 433 2.55 -6.37 14.82
C PRO A 433 3.84 -6.67 14.05
N GLU A 434 4.00 -6.12 12.84
CA GLU A 434 5.20 -6.33 12.03
C GLU A 434 6.45 -5.74 12.69
N LEU A 435 6.36 -4.51 13.19
CA LEU A 435 7.48 -3.86 13.90
C LEU A 435 8.00 -4.70 15.07
N VAL A 436 7.12 -5.26 15.89
CA VAL A 436 7.56 -6.06 17.05
C VAL A 436 7.99 -7.47 16.64
N ASN A 437 7.38 -8.03 15.60
CA ASN A 437 7.74 -9.34 15.07
C ASN A 437 9.17 -9.36 14.49
N ASP A 438 9.59 -8.29 13.83
CA ASP A 438 10.95 -8.14 13.30
C ASP A 438 12.02 -8.30 14.39
N HIS A 439 11.65 -8.08 15.65
CA HIS A 439 12.52 -8.19 16.82
C HIS A 439 12.20 -9.40 17.72
N GLU A 440 11.34 -10.32 17.25
CA GLU A 440 10.87 -11.49 18.02
C GLU A 440 10.23 -11.10 19.37
N LEU A 441 9.58 -9.95 19.42
CA LEU A 441 8.93 -9.40 20.60
C LEU A 441 7.39 -9.47 20.48
N GLY A 442 6.73 -9.46 21.63
CA GLY A 442 5.29 -9.21 21.72
C GLY A 442 5.00 -7.80 22.22
N ALA A 443 3.79 -7.31 22.00
CA ALA A 443 3.36 -6.00 22.46
C ALA A 443 1.96 -6.03 23.07
N VAL A 444 1.75 -5.13 24.02
CA VAL A 444 0.41 -4.77 24.53
C VAL A 444 0.14 -3.33 24.13
N LEU A 445 -0.84 -3.14 23.26
CA LEU A 445 -1.19 -1.83 22.71
C LEU A 445 -2.42 -1.29 23.43
N ASN A 446 -2.30 -0.08 24.00
CA ASN A 446 -3.44 0.64 24.55
C ASN A 446 -3.92 1.64 23.49
N LEU A 447 -5.12 1.42 22.95
CA LEU A 447 -5.72 2.22 21.89
C LEU A 447 -6.57 3.40 22.40
N ARG A 448 -6.47 3.74 23.67
CA ARG A 448 -7.20 4.84 24.31
C ARG A 448 -6.31 6.03 24.60
#